data_ac086eebd5b0fc0766e1e9b9e0f34ea3
#
_entry.id   ac086eebd5b0fc0766e1e9b9e0f34ea3
#
_cell.length_a   1.000
_cell.length_b   1.000
_cell.length_c   1.000
_cell.angle_alpha   90.00
_cell.angle_beta   90.00
_cell.angle_gamma   90.00
#
_symmetry.space_group_name_H-M   'P 1'
#
loop_
_entity.id
_entity.type
_entity.pdbx_description
1 polymer ?
#
loop_
_entity_poly.entity_id
_entity_poly.type
_entity_poly.pdbx_seq_one_letter_code
_entity_poly.pdbx_strand_id
1 'polypeptide(L)'
;MPKIASIHIKIVMSFSTKNKVRIVTAASHFDGHDAAINIMRRILQSKGAEIIHLGHNRSVAEIVECAIEEDVQGIAITSYQGGHVEFFKYMKDLLNENGCGHIKIFGGGGGTILPAEIEELHAYGITRIYSPDDGRKMGLEGMIEDVVKECDFSLNGNGNYTSPMTLGEVKDVRTIARKITNVENGIIIDQDNFNKKIPVLGITGTGGAGKSSVTDEIVRRFLNNYTDKTIAVISVDPSKKKTGGALLGDRIR
;
A
#
# COMPACT_ATOMS: atom_id res chain seq x y z
N MET A 1 21.97 -26.06 -48.81
CA MET A 1 22.22 -25.86 -47.37
C MET A 1 21.26 -24.80 -46.87
N PRO A 2 20.32 -25.11 -45.97
CA PRO A 2 19.38 -24.11 -45.44
C PRO A 2 20.09 -23.25 -44.39
N LYS A 3 19.94 -21.92 -44.48
CA LYS A 3 20.44 -20.96 -43.50
C LYS A 3 19.67 -21.11 -42.20
N ILE A 4 20.38 -21.49 -41.13
CA ILE A 4 19.84 -21.49 -39.77
C ILE A 4 19.68 -20.03 -39.35
N ALA A 5 18.43 -19.59 -39.22
CA ALA A 5 18.10 -18.27 -38.65
C ALA A 5 18.46 -18.29 -37.16
N SER A 6 19.43 -17.48 -36.80
CA SER A 6 19.79 -17.24 -35.41
C SER A 6 18.63 -16.54 -34.69
N ILE A 7 17.93 -17.27 -33.83
CA ILE A 7 16.93 -16.72 -32.93
C ILE A 7 17.69 -15.99 -31.82
N HIS A 8 17.74 -14.66 -31.92
CA HIS A 8 18.20 -13.84 -30.79
C HIS A 8 17.09 -13.83 -29.72
N ILE A 9 17.24 -14.68 -28.71
CA ILE A 9 16.44 -14.58 -27.50
C ILE A 9 16.90 -13.28 -26.79
N LYS A 10 16.10 -12.23 -26.94
CA LYS A 10 16.25 -11.02 -26.14
C LYS A 10 15.93 -11.41 -24.70
N ILE A 11 16.96 -11.60 -23.88
CA ILE A 11 16.78 -11.74 -22.44
C ILE A 11 16.22 -10.40 -21.97
N VAL A 12 14.89 -10.34 -21.80
CA VAL A 12 14.25 -9.24 -21.10
C VAL A 12 14.73 -9.38 -19.66
N MET A 13 15.63 -8.50 -19.24
CA MET A 13 16.00 -8.40 -17.83
C MET A 13 14.71 -8.21 -17.06
N SER A 14 14.30 -9.20 -16.28
CA SER A 14 13.12 -9.10 -15.43
C SER A 14 13.39 -8.02 -14.39
N PHE A 15 12.57 -6.99 -14.38
CA PHE A 15 12.59 -5.99 -13.33
C PHE A 15 12.33 -6.72 -12.00
N SER A 16 13.24 -6.58 -11.04
CA SER A 16 13.10 -7.17 -9.70
C SER A 16 13.44 -6.11 -8.64
N THR A 17 12.65 -6.03 -7.61
CA THR A 17 12.88 -5.19 -6.45
C THR A 17 13.83 -5.87 -5.46
N LYS A 18 14.59 -5.08 -4.71
CA LYS A 18 15.44 -5.56 -3.60
C LYS A 18 14.64 -5.78 -2.32
N ASN A 19 13.59 -4.98 -2.16
CA ASN A 19 12.72 -5.02 -0.99
C ASN A 19 11.31 -5.45 -1.39
N LYS A 20 10.50 -5.88 -0.41
CA LYS A 20 9.05 -6.02 -0.63
C LYS A 20 8.46 -4.63 -0.72
N VAL A 21 8.05 -4.23 -1.91
CA VAL A 21 7.43 -2.91 -2.16
C VAL A 21 5.93 -3.02 -1.96
N ARG A 22 5.39 -2.16 -1.12
CA ARG A 22 3.95 -2.06 -0.84
C ARG A 22 3.46 -0.66 -1.17
N ILE A 23 2.36 -0.56 -1.92
CA ILE A 23 1.83 0.70 -2.42
C ILE A 23 0.31 0.74 -2.24
N VAL A 24 -0.20 1.84 -1.67
CA VAL A 24 -1.63 2.15 -1.68
C VAL A 24 -2.00 2.80 -3.01
N THR A 25 -3.09 2.38 -3.60
CA THR A 25 -3.63 2.99 -4.83
C THR A 25 -5.08 3.41 -4.65
N ALA A 26 -5.44 4.59 -5.15
CA ALA A 26 -6.82 5.10 -5.12
C ALA A 26 -7.06 6.11 -6.25
N ALA A 27 -8.33 6.41 -6.52
CA ALA A 27 -8.70 7.64 -7.20
C ALA A 27 -9.14 8.69 -6.17
N SER A 28 -8.81 9.96 -6.43
CA SER A 28 -9.05 11.07 -5.52
C SER A 28 -10.54 11.30 -5.24
N HIS A 29 -10.82 12.09 -4.22
CA HIS A 29 -12.20 12.44 -3.83
C HIS A 29 -12.95 13.09 -5.00
N PHE A 30 -14.22 12.72 -5.18
CA PHE A 30 -15.08 13.10 -6.31
C PHE A 30 -14.61 12.62 -7.70
N ASP A 31 -13.56 11.79 -7.78
CA ASP A 31 -13.12 11.21 -9.03
C ASP A 31 -13.70 9.80 -9.22
N GLY A 32 -14.52 9.63 -10.25
CA GLY A 32 -15.10 8.35 -10.63
C GLY A 32 -14.35 7.62 -11.75
N HIS A 33 -13.19 8.14 -12.17
CA HIS A 33 -12.38 7.54 -13.22
C HIS A 33 -11.51 6.41 -12.68
N ASP A 34 -12.10 5.24 -12.45
CA ASP A 34 -11.43 4.09 -11.88
C ASP A 34 -10.67 3.21 -12.89
N ALA A 35 -10.96 3.34 -14.19
CA ALA A 35 -10.35 2.50 -15.21
C ALA A 35 -8.83 2.63 -15.27
N ALA A 36 -8.30 3.86 -15.19
CA ALA A 36 -6.87 4.13 -15.26
C ALA A 36 -6.12 3.51 -14.06
N ILE A 37 -6.59 3.76 -12.83
CA ILE A 37 -5.95 3.23 -11.63
C ILE A 37 -6.06 1.71 -11.58
N ASN A 38 -7.14 1.12 -12.08
CA ASN A 38 -7.30 -0.33 -12.17
C ASN A 38 -6.30 -1.00 -13.12
N ILE A 39 -5.97 -0.35 -14.23
CA ILE A 39 -4.92 -0.83 -15.14
C ILE A 39 -3.54 -0.68 -14.47
N MET A 40 -3.24 0.49 -13.92
CA MET A 40 -1.95 0.79 -13.28
C MET A 40 -1.66 -0.17 -12.13
N ARG A 41 -2.62 -0.44 -11.23
CA ARG A 41 -2.42 -1.37 -10.12
C ARG A 41 -2.09 -2.78 -10.56
N ARG A 42 -2.69 -3.25 -11.69
CA ARG A 42 -2.38 -4.59 -12.24
C ARG A 42 -0.96 -4.66 -12.78
N ILE A 43 -0.49 -3.58 -13.41
CA ILE A 43 0.90 -3.52 -13.91
C ILE A 43 1.87 -3.43 -12.71
N LEU A 44 1.58 -2.61 -11.70
CA LEU A 44 2.35 -2.56 -10.44
C LEU A 44 2.49 -3.96 -9.81
N GLN A 45 1.38 -4.70 -9.71
CA GLN A 45 1.38 -6.10 -9.22
C GLN A 45 2.24 -7.02 -10.09
N SER A 46 2.19 -6.86 -11.42
CA SER A 46 3.00 -7.67 -12.34
C SER A 46 4.49 -7.38 -12.23
N LYS A 47 4.87 -6.20 -11.75
CA LYS A 47 6.26 -5.80 -11.45
C LYS A 47 6.70 -6.18 -10.03
N GLY A 48 5.87 -6.92 -9.28
CA GLY A 48 6.21 -7.49 -7.97
C GLY A 48 5.82 -6.62 -6.76
N ALA A 49 5.15 -5.49 -6.96
CA ALA A 49 4.65 -4.70 -5.84
C ALA A 49 3.38 -5.31 -5.23
N GLU A 50 3.28 -5.29 -3.91
CA GLU A 50 2.04 -5.56 -3.18
C GLU A 50 1.17 -4.30 -3.22
N ILE A 51 -0.07 -4.43 -3.67
CA ILE A 51 -0.98 -3.30 -3.87
C ILE A 51 -2.18 -3.40 -2.96
N ILE A 52 -2.38 -2.37 -2.17
CA ILE A 52 -3.60 -2.12 -1.42
C ILE A 52 -4.45 -1.12 -2.23
N HIS A 53 -5.60 -1.56 -2.72
CA HIS A 53 -6.43 -0.74 -3.58
C HIS A 53 -7.70 -0.29 -2.87
N LEU A 54 -7.84 1.01 -2.67
CA LEU A 54 -8.98 1.60 -1.97
C LEU A 54 -10.17 1.92 -2.88
N GLY A 55 -10.00 1.81 -4.20
CA GLY A 55 -11.03 2.17 -5.17
C GLY A 55 -11.06 3.66 -5.48
N HIS A 56 -12.24 4.14 -5.87
CA HIS A 56 -12.48 5.53 -6.25
C HIS A 56 -13.12 6.35 -5.10
N ASN A 57 -13.15 7.66 -5.28
CA ASN A 57 -13.80 8.61 -4.37
C ASN A 57 -13.26 8.53 -2.93
N ARG A 58 -11.93 8.55 -2.79
CA ARG A 58 -11.29 8.45 -1.48
C ARG A 58 -10.79 9.80 -0.97
N SER A 59 -11.06 10.06 0.28
CA SER A 59 -10.54 11.23 0.99
C SER A 59 -9.05 11.05 1.31
N VAL A 60 -8.36 12.16 1.53
CA VAL A 60 -6.95 12.16 1.96
C VAL A 60 -6.78 11.37 3.27
N ALA A 61 -7.69 11.57 4.23
CA ALA A 61 -7.63 10.91 5.53
C ALA A 61 -7.67 9.38 5.39
N GLU A 62 -8.63 8.84 4.62
CA GLU A 62 -8.75 7.39 4.37
C GLU A 62 -7.48 6.80 3.72
N ILE A 63 -6.90 7.54 2.77
CA ILE A 63 -5.70 7.11 2.05
C ILE A 63 -4.48 7.09 2.97
N VAL A 64 -4.30 8.15 3.77
CA VAL A 64 -3.17 8.27 4.70
C VAL A 64 -3.28 7.28 5.84
N GLU A 65 -4.46 7.11 6.42
CA GLU A 65 -4.72 6.11 7.46
C GLU A 65 -4.35 4.71 6.96
N CYS A 66 -4.87 4.32 5.80
CA CYS A 66 -4.53 3.04 5.20
C CYS A 66 -3.03 2.91 4.92
N ALA A 67 -2.37 3.95 4.43
CA ALA A 67 -0.94 3.93 4.14
C ALA A 67 -0.08 3.71 5.40
N ILE A 68 -0.50 4.28 6.53
CA ILE A 68 0.14 4.10 7.83
C ILE A 68 -0.11 2.69 8.38
N GLU A 69 -1.34 2.22 8.33
CA GLU A 69 -1.74 0.90 8.81
C GLU A 69 -1.08 -0.25 8.05
N GLU A 70 -0.86 -0.07 6.76
CA GLU A 70 -0.24 -1.06 5.89
C GLU A 70 1.30 -0.90 5.79
N ASP A 71 1.87 0.12 6.46
CA ASP A 71 3.32 0.41 6.46
C ASP A 71 3.90 0.43 5.04
N VAL A 72 3.32 1.25 4.16
CA VAL A 72 3.67 1.27 2.74
C VAL A 72 4.88 2.16 2.44
N GLN A 73 5.55 1.91 1.31
CA GLN A 73 6.58 2.79 0.79
C GLN A 73 6.02 3.90 -0.09
N GLY A 74 4.83 3.71 -0.68
CA GLY A 74 4.28 4.68 -1.61
C GLY A 74 2.76 4.71 -1.67
N ILE A 75 2.26 5.85 -2.17
CA ILE A 75 0.86 6.10 -2.48
C ILE A 75 0.79 6.55 -3.94
N ALA A 76 -0.06 5.94 -4.74
CA ALA A 76 -0.25 6.29 -6.14
C ALA A 76 -1.73 6.63 -6.42
N ILE A 77 -1.98 7.87 -6.82
CA ILE A 77 -3.32 8.45 -6.94
C ILE A 77 -3.58 8.89 -8.39
N THR A 78 -4.75 8.55 -8.91
CA THR A 78 -5.28 9.22 -10.09
C THR A 78 -6.20 10.37 -9.66
N SER A 79 -6.09 11.52 -10.33
CA SER A 79 -6.92 12.68 -10.07
C SER A 79 -7.24 13.42 -11.37
N TYR A 80 -8.45 13.22 -11.87
CA TYR A 80 -8.97 13.88 -13.07
C TYR A 80 -9.96 15.00 -12.72
N GLN A 81 -10.06 15.37 -11.44
CA GLN A 81 -10.94 16.41 -10.94
C GLN A 81 -10.13 17.62 -10.47
N GLY A 82 -10.79 18.79 -10.34
CA GLY A 82 -10.19 19.97 -9.72
C GLY A 82 -9.85 19.76 -8.23
N GLY A 83 -9.06 20.67 -7.66
CA GLY A 83 -8.65 20.60 -6.24
C GLY A 83 -7.50 19.62 -5.97
N HIS A 84 -6.82 19.16 -7.02
CA HIS A 84 -5.70 18.20 -6.91
C HIS A 84 -4.49 18.81 -6.18
N VAL A 85 -4.23 20.10 -6.32
CA VAL A 85 -3.10 20.77 -5.64
C VAL A 85 -3.29 20.68 -4.12
N GLU A 86 -4.44 21.10 -3.62
CA GLU A 86 -4.79 21.04 -2.20
C GLU A 86 -4.83 19.58 -1.70
N PHE A 87 -5.37 18.67 -2.51
CA PHE A 87 -5.46 17.25 -2.18
C PHE A 87 -4.07 16.62 -1.94
N PHE A 88 -3.14 16.84 -2.85
CA PHE A 88 -1.78 16.30 -2.70
C PHE A 88 -0.99 16.97 -1.60
N LYS A 89 -1.10 18.31 -1.44
CA LYS A 89 -0.43 19.04 -0.35
C LYS A 89 -0.94 18.59 1.01
N TYR A 90 -2.26 18.51 1.19
CA TYR A 90 -2.85 18.03 2.43
C TYR A 90 -2.43 16.58 2.76
N MET A 91 -2.33 15.72 1.74
CA MET A 91 -1.81 14.36 1.93
C MET A 91 -0.36 14.37 2.45
N LYS A 92 0.49 15.22 1.90
CA LYS A 92 1.88 15.36 2.35
C LYS A 92 1.97 15.87 3.78
N ASP A 93 1.16 16.88 4.11
CA ASP A 93 1.12 17.45 5.45
C ASP A 93 0.66 16.41 6.47
N LEU A 94 -0.42 15.70 6.19
CA LEU A 94 -0.96 14.68 7.08
C LEU A 94 0.01 13.50 7.29
N LEU A 95 0.76 13.10 6.26
CA LEU A 95 1.84 12.13 6.40
C LEU A 95 2.98 12.65 7.29
N ASN A 96 3.36 13.93 7.14
CA ASN A 96 4.41 14.54 7.96
C ASN A 96 3.97 14.65 9.43
N GLU A 97 2.75 15.07 9.69
CA GLU A 97 2.15 15.17 11.04
C GLU A 97 2.16 13.82 11.76
N ASN A 98 1.93 12.73 11.00
CA ASN A 98 1.98 11.36 11.53
C ASN A 98 3.40 10.76 11.53
N GLY A 99 4.45 11.54 11.23
CA GLY A 99 5.84 11.07 11.17
C GLY A 99 6.11 10.05 10.05
N CYS A 100 5.26 10.04 9.02
CA CYS A 100 5.33 9.15 7.85
C CYS A 100 5.76 9.88 6.57
N GLY A 101 6.44 11.01 6.69
CA GLY A 101 6.91 11.83 5.57
C GLY A 101 7.87 11.13 4.59
N HIS A 102 8.35 9.94 4.95
CA HIS A 102 9.15 9.07 4.08
C HIS A 102 8.32 8.39 2.99
N ILE A 103 7.01 8.27 3.17
CA ILE A 103 6.12 7.66 2.19
C ILE A 103 6.11 8.53 0.93
N LYS A 104 6.38 7.90 -0.20
CA LYS A 104 6.44 8.54 -1.51
C LYS A 104 5.02 8.76 -2.06
N ILE A 105 4.78 9.93 -2.62
CA ILE A 105 3.48 10.27 -3.22
C ILE A 105 3.65 10.42 -4.74
N PHE A 106 2.87 9.64 -5.47
CA PHE A 106 2.80 9.68 -6.94
C PHE A 106 1.40 10.04 -7.38
N GLY A 107 1.30 10.82 -8.44
CA GLY A 107 0.02 11.20 -8.97
C GLY A 107 0.02 11.31 -10.49
N GLY A 108 -1.19 11.39 -11.05
CA GLY A 108 -1.43 11.68 -12.44
C GLY A 108 -2.91 11.92 -12.67
N GLY A 109 -3.23 12.75 -13.66
CA GLY A 109 -4.60 13.11 -13.99
C GLY A 109 -4.76 13.46 -15.47
N GLY A 110 -3.94 12.87 -16.34
CA GLY A 110 -3.91 13.24 -17.75
C GLY A 110 -3.52 14.70 -17.93
N GLY A 111 -4.31 15.46 -18.69
CA GLY A 111 -4.06 16.88 -18.90
C GLY A 111 -4.76 17.82 -17.90
N THR A 112 -5.38 17.31 -16.84
CA THR A 112 -6.09 18.14 -15.87
C THR A 112 -5.16 18.87 -14.90
N ILE A 113 -3.97 18.29 -14.64
CA ILE A 113 -2.95 18.92 -13.80
C ILE A 113 -2.01 19.68 -14.71
N LEU A 114 -1.96 21.01 -14.54
CA LEU A 114 -1.18 21.89 -15.39
C LEU A 114 0.33 21.79 -15.08
N PRO A 115 1.22 22.08 -16.04
CA PRO A 115 2.68 22.03 -15.81
C PRO A 115 3.14 22.87 -14.62
N ALA A 116 2.60 24.08 -14.44
CA ALA A 116 2.93 24.93 -13.30
C ALA A 116 2.50 24.31 -11.95
N GLU A 117 1.35 23.63 -11.91
CA GLU A 117 0.88 22.92 -10.72
C GLU A 117 1.74 21.69 -10.42
N ILE A 118 2.24 21.01 -11.46
CA ILE A 118 3.19 19.89 -11.29
C ILE A 118 4.48 20.40 -10.65
N GLU A 119 5.03 21.53 -11.13
CA GLU A 119 6.23 22.15 -10.56
C GLU A 119 5.99 22.57 -9.10
N GLU A 120 4.84 23.16 -8.81
CA GLU A 120 4.45 23.55 -7.46
C GLU A 120 4.36 22.34 -6.52
N LEU A 121 3.73 21.25 -6.96
CA LEU A 121 3.60 20.02 -6.18
C LEU A 121 4.95 19.35 -5.94
N HIS A 122 5.82 19.31 -6.94
CA HIS A 122 7.18 18.79 -6.77
C HIS A 122 7.99 19.64 -5.77
N ALA A 123 7.90 20.97 -5.85
CA ALA A 123 8.54 21.88 -4.89
C ALA A 123 7.99 21.70 -3.46
N TYR A 124 6.72 21.32 -3.31
CA TYR A 124 6.10 21.05 -2.02
C TYR A 124 6.55 19.71 -1.40
N GLY A 125 7.16 18.83 -2.19
CA GLY A 125 7.66 17.55 -1.72
C GLY A 125 6.82 16.34 -2.14
N ILE A 126 5.94 16.51 -3.13
CA ILE A 126 5.31 15.37 -3.81
C ILE A 126 6.37 14.71 -4.70
N THR A 127 6.49 13.40 -4.61
CA THR A 127 7.59 12.67 -5.26
C THR A 127 7.55 12.81 -6.77
N ARG A 128 6.39 12.56 -7.37
CA ARG A 128 6.22 12.75 -8.82
C ARG A 128 4.74 12.81 -9.22
N ILE A 129 4.43 13.79 -10.06
CA ILE A 129 3.18 13.87 -10.81
C ILE A 129 3.51 13.59 -12.28
N TYR A 130 2.91 12.55 -12.84
CA TYR A 130 3.13 12.16 -14.22
C TYR A 130 2.24 12.97 -15.16
N SER A 131 2.88 13.68 -16.07
CA SER A 131 2.24 14.43 -17.15
C SER A 131 1.92 13.52 -18.35
N PRO A 132 1.08 13.96 -19.30
CA PRO A 132 0.91 13.28 -20.58
C PRO A 132 2.22 13.14 -21.36
N ASP A 133 3.15 14.07 -21.21
CA ASP A 133 4.48 14.02 -21.84
C ASP A 133 5.35 12.90 -21.28
N ASP A 134 5.28 12.65 -19.97
CA ASP A 134 5.94 11.51 -19.35
C ASP A 134 5.39 10.20 -19.94
N GLY A 135 4.05 10.12 -20.11
CA GLY A 135 3.41 8.97 -20.74
C GLY A 135 3.86 8.73 -22.19
N ARG A 136 4.08 9.81 -22.96
CA ARG A 136 4.62 9.71 -24.33
C ARG A 136 6.08 9.27 -24.37
N LYS A 137 6.90 9.74 -23.44
CA LYS A 137 8.34 9.44 -23.36
C LYS A 137 8.66 8.08 -22.79
N MET A 138 8.01 7.72 -21.69
CA MET A 138 8.32 6.53 -20.90
C MET A 138 7.39 5.36 -21.20
N GLY A 139 6.22 5.63 -21.75
CA GLY A 139 5.12 4.68 -21.81
C GLY A 139 4.56 4.34 -20.43
N LEU A 140 3.46 3.62 -20.40
CA LEU A 140 2.81 3.24 -19.14
C LEU A 140 3.70 2.32 -18.29
N GLU A 141 4.35 1.35 -18.91
CA GLU A 141 5.26 0.44 -18.19
C GLU A 141 6.46 1.17 -17.59
N GLY A 142 7.06 2.12 -18.31
CA GLY A 142 8.18 2.90 -17.80
C GLY A 142 7.80 3.78 -16.61
N MET A 143 6.62 4.41 -16.63
CA MET A 143 6.12 5.16 -15.48
C MET A 143 5.90 4.25 -14.27
N ILE A 144 5.36 3.06 -14.47
CA ILE A 144 5.14 2.09 -13.38
C ILE A 144 6.47 1.58 -12.81
N GLU A 145 7.46 1.30 -13.67
CA GLU A 145 8.79 0.90 -13.20
C GLU A 145 9.47 2.01 -12.41
N ASP A 146 9.28 3.27 -12.78
CA ASP A 146 9.77 4.43 -12.05
C ASP A 146 9.15 4.49 -10.63
N VAL A 147 7.83 4.34 -10.51
CA VAL A 147 7.14 4.27 -9.22
C VAL A 147 7.71 3.15 -8.33
N VAL A 148 7.88 1.95 -8.89
CA VAL A 148 8.38 0.81 -8.11
C VAL A 148 9.84 1.02 -7.69
N LYS A 149 10.67 1.59 -8.55
CA LYS A 149 12.08 1.93 -8.22
C LYS A 149 12.18 2.94 -7.09
N GLU A 150 11.38 4.00 -7.14
CA GLU A 150 11.34 5.03 -6.10
C GLU A 150 10.85 4.49 -4.76
N CYS A 151 10.01 3.45 -4.78
CA CYS A 151 9.51 2.76 -3.59
C CYS A 151 10.42 1.61 -3.12
N ASP A 152 11.45 1.22 -3.88
CA ASP A 152 12.33 0.10 -3.52
C ASP A 152 13.39 0.50 -2.50
N PHE A 153 12.95 0.90 -1.32
CA PHE A 153 13.82 1.19 -0.18
C PHE A 153 13.42 0.39 1.05
N SER A 154 14.41 0.12 1.91
CA SER A 154 14.18 -0.59 3.15
C SER A 154 13.47 0.31 4.16
N LEU A 155 12.39 -0.17 4.72
CA LEU A 155 11.71 0.47 5.84
C LEU A 155 12.46 0.34 7.17
N ASN A 156 13.50 -0.51 7.23
CA ASN A 156 14.25 -0.84 8.45
C ASN A 156 15.44 0.10 8.75
N GLY A 157 15.74 1.08 7.87
CA GLY A 157 17.00 1.84 7.94
C GLY A 157 16.91 3.35 8.12
N ASN A 158 15.78 3.98 7.91
CA ASN A 158 15.71 5.44 7.72
C ASN A 158 14.73 6.18 8.64
N GLY A 159 14.72 5.86 9.88
CA GLY A 159 14.00 6.70 10.83
C GLY A 159 14.41 6.35 12.23
N ASN A 160 14.75 7.34 13.03
CA ASN A 160 14.87 7.24 14.47
C ASN A 160 13.51 6.81 15.06
N TYR A 161 13.10 5.58 14.78
CA TYR A 161 11.98 4.93 15.47
C TYR A 161 12.45 4.50 16.86
N THR A 162 13.07 5.43 17.58
CA THR A 162 13.34 5.33 19.01
C THR A 162 12.11 5.82 19.76
N SER A 163 10.98 5.16 19.57
CA SER A 163 10.02 5.15 20.65
C SER A 163 10.18 3.80 21.32
N PRO A 164 10.69 3.76 22.55
CA PRO A 164 10.63 2.55 23.35
C PRO A 164 9.15 2.32 23.68
N MET A 165 8.46 1.55 22.84
CA MET A 165 7.14 1.09 23.20
C MET A 165 7.26 0.02 24.25
N THR A 166 7.04 0.41 25.49
CA THR A 166 6.40 -0.47 26.45
C THR A 166 5.00 -0.76 25.92
N LEU A 167 4.77 -2.00 25.57
CA LEU A 167 3.46 -2.52 25.14
C LEU A 167 2.42 -2.32 26.25
N GLY A 168 1.85 -1.15 26.39
CA GLY A 168 0.86 -0.84 27.43
C GLY A 168 0.23 0.53 27.31
N GLU A 169 0.91 1.51 26.76
CA GLU A 169 0.48 2.91 26.93
C GLU A 169 0.05 3.65 25.67
N VAL A 170 0.43 3.23 24.48
CA VAL A 170 -0.06 3.87 23.24
C VAL A 170 -0.28 2.82 22.17
N LYS A 171 -1.50 2.75 21.66
CA LYS A 171 -1.84 2.03 20.42
C LYS A 171 -1.32 2.83 19.22
N ASP A 172 -0.01 2.95 19.09
CA ASP A 172 0.59 3.54 17.88
C ASP A 172 0.47 2.54 16.74
N VAL A 173 -0.53 2.75 15.90
CA VAL A 173 -0.85 1.94 14.72
C VAL A 173 0.39 1.76 13.84
N ARG A 174 1.18 2.82 13.65
CA ARG A 174 2.41 2.79 12.86
C ARG A 174 3.45 1.83 13.43
N THR A 175 3.64 1.83 14.74
CA THR A 175 4.59 0.91 15.38
C THR A 175 4.14 -0.53 15.26
N ILE A 176 2.84 -0.80 15.39
CA ILE A 176 2.29 -2.14 15.18
C ILE A 176 2.48 -2.58 13.74
N ALA A 177 2.14 -1.75 12.78
CA ALA A 177 2.30 -2.01 11.35
C ALA A 177 3.77 -2.33 11.01
N ARG A 178 4.72 -1.53 11.52
CA ARG A 178 6.15 -1.76 11.35
C ARG A 178 6.62 -3.07 11.99
N LYS A 179 6.14 -3.42 13.17
CA LYS A 179 6.46 -4.71 13.81
C LYS A 179 5.97 -5.88 12.95
N ILE A 180 4.76 -5.80 12.39
CA ILE A 180 4.22 -6.81 11.48
C ILE A 180 5.11 -6.92 10.24
N THR A 181 5.46 -5.81 9.60
CA THR A 181 6.36 -5.79 8.44
C THR A 181 7.72 -6.42 8.75
N ASN A 182 8.28 -6.14 9.92
CA ASN A 182 9.55 -6.72 10.34
C ASN A 182 9.47 -8.24 10.49
N VAL A 183 8.42 -8.75 11.13
CA VAL A 183 8.19 -10.20 11.28
C VAL A 183 8.00 -10.85 9.90
N GLU A 184 7.23 -10.25 9.01
CA GLU A 184 7.05 -10.74 7.63
C GLU A 184 8.37 -10.79 6.83
N ASN A 185 9.30 -9.89 7.14
CA ASN A 185 10.64 -9.87 6.55
C ASN A 185 11.66 -10.79 7.26
N GLY A 186 11.22 -11.58 8.23
CA GLY A 186 12.06 -12.50 9.01
C GLY A 186 12.95 -11.82 10.04
N ILE A 187 12.70 -10.57 10.38
CA ILE A 187 13.42 -9.86 11.45
C ILE A 187 12.84 -10.31 12.78
N ILE A 188 13.70 -10.88 13.62
CA ILE A 188 13.30 -11.29 14.97
C ILE A 188 13.08 -10.04 15.80
N ILE A 189 11.84 -9.84 16.26
CA ILE A 189 11.52 -8.83 17.25
C ILE A 189 11.76 -9.47 18.62
N ASP A 190 12.40 -8.73 19.55
CA ASP A 190 12.50 -9.17 20.94
C ASP A 190 11.11 -9.58 21.44
N GLN A 191 10.97 -10.85 21.77
CA GLN A 191 9.75 -11.35 22.37
C GLN A 191 9.74 -10.81 23.81
N ASP A 192 9.09 -9.67 24.00
CA ASP A 192 8.68 -9.27 25.33
C ASP A 192 7.98 -10.47 25.97
N ASN A 193 8.38 -10.86 27.17
CA ASN A 193 7.83 -12.00 27.89
C ASN A 193 6.32 -11.77 28.15
N PHE A 194 5.49 -12.11 27.18
CA PHE A 194 4.04 -12.07 27.33
C PHE A 194 3.60 -13.22 28.24
N ASN A 195 3.66 -13.03 29.54
CA ASN A 195 3.14 -13.99 30.51
C ASN A 195 1.60 -14.00 30.60
N LYS A 196 0.90 -13.22 29.78
CA LYS A 196 -0.56 -13.20 29.78
C LYS A 196 -1.11 -14.26 28.82
N LYS A 197 -1.84 -15.24 29.33
CA LYS A 197 -2.65 -16.15 28.49
C LYS A 197 -3.81 -15.34 27.91
N ILE A 198 -3.70 -15.01 26.64
CA ILE A 198 -4.78 -14.36 25.88
C ILE A 198 -5.65 -15.48 25.29
N PRO A 199 -6.98 -15.44 25.48
CA PRO A 199 -7.89 -16.39 24.82
C PRO A 199 -7.77 -16.27 23.30
N VAL A 200 -7.66 -17.41 22.61
CA VAL A 200 -7.60 -17.48 21.15
C VAL A 200 -8.77 -18.32 20.67
N LEU A 201 -9.61 -17.76 19.81
CA LEU A 201 -10.71 -18.44 19.16
C LEU A 201 -10.35 -18.70 17.69
N GLY A 202 -10.26 -19.97 17.31
CA GLY A 202 -10.06 -20.37 15.91
C GLY A 202 -11.39 -20.62 15.21
N ILE A 203 -11.61 -19.96 14.07
CA ILE A 203 -12.79 -20.15 13.21
C ILE A 203 -12.33 -20.77 11.90
N THR A 204 -12.82 -21.98 11.59
CA THR A 204 -12.49 -22.70 10.36
C THR A 204 -13.74 -23.26 9.70
N GLY A 205 -13.64 -23.61 8.42
CA GLY A 205 -14.76 -24.19 7.65
C GLY A 205 -14.56 -24.00 6.14
N THR A 206 -15.40 -24.64 5.37
CA THR A 206 -15.40 -24.58 3.90
C THR A 206 -15.80 -23.21 3.35
N GLY A 207 -15.58 -22.96 2.06
CA GLY A 207 -16.08 -21.77 1.36
C GLY A 207 -17.61 -21.67 1.50
N GLY A 208 -18.13 -20.46 1.73
CA GLY A 208 -19.57 -20.22 1.89
C GLY A 208 -20.19 -20.63 3.23
N ALA A 209 -19.42 -21.19 4.18
CA ALA A 209 -19.92 -21.63 5.49
C ALA A 209 -20.27 -20.48 6.46
N GLY A 210 -20.16 -19.22 6.05
CA GLY A 210 -20.51 -18.06 6.87
C GLY A 210 -19.44 -17.65 7.89
N LYS A 211 -18.19 -18.08 7.75
CA LYS A 211 -17.09 -17.73 8.68
C LYS A 211 -16.96 -16.23 8.89
N SER A 212 -16.89 -15.46 7.81
CA SER A 212 -16.74 -14.00 7.88
C SER A 212 -17.92 -13.34 8.59
N SER A 213 -19.14 -13.78 8.32
CA SER A 213 -20.34 -13.27 8.99
C SER A 213 -20.35 -13.57 10.49
N VAL A 214 -19.93 -14.77 10.89
CA VAL A 214 -19.80 -15.15 12.30
C VAL A 214 -18.70 -14.32 12.97
N THR A 215 -17.57 -14.13 12.30
CA THR A 215 -16.47 -13.29 12.83
C THR A 215 -16.92 -11.85 13.05
N ASP A 216 -17.58 -11.26 12.07
CA ASP A 216 -18.12 -9.91 12.14
C ASP A 216 -19.09 -9.75 13.31
N GLU A 217 -20.02 -10.69 13.48
CA GLU A 217 -20.98 -10.68 14.59
C GLU A 217 -20.31 -10.83 15.96
N ILE A 218 -19.27 -11.68 16.07
CA ILE A 218 -18.50 -11.82 17.31
C ILE A 218 -17.77 -10.52 17.64
N VAL A 219 -17.10 -9.90 16.66
CA VAL A 219 -16.40 -8.62 16.84
C VAL A 219 -17.38 -7.54 17.28
N ARG A 220 -18.50 -7.40 16.59
CA ARG A 220 -19.53 -6.43 16.93
C ARG A 220 -20.06 -6.61 18.34
N ARG A 221 -20.40 -7.83 18.75
CA ARG A 221 -20.85 -8.12 20.11
C ARG A 221 -19.78 -7.87 21.15
N PHE A 222 -18.52 -8.23 20.85
CA PHE A 222 -17.41 -7.99 21.75
C PHE A 222 -17.23 -6.48 22.00
N LEU A 223 -17.19 -5.66 20.95
CA LEU A 223 -17.01 -4.21 21.06
C LEU A 223 -18.20 -3.54 21.78
N ASN A 224 -19.41 -4.03 21.59
CA ASN A 224 -20.59 -3.51 22.28
C ASN A 224 -20.61 -3.84 23.78
N ASN A 225 -20.01 -4.95 24.20
CA ASN A 225 -20.04 -5.41 25.59
C ASN A 225 -18.76 -5.03 26.38
N TYR A 226 -17.65 -4.78 25.69
CA TYR A 226 -16.35 -4.53 26.30
C TYR A 226 -15.71 -3.28 25.72
N THR A 227 -15.97 -2.13 26.34
CA THR A 227 -15.46 -0.83 25.88
C THR A 227 -13.98 -0.59 26.23
N ASP A 228 -13.45 -1.34 27.21
CA ASP A 228 -12.10 -1.25 27.74
C ASP A 228 -11.13 -2.31 27.20
N LYS A 229 -11.62 -3.22 26.31
CA LYS A 229 -10.83 -4.33 25.79
C LYS A 229 -10.58 -4.21 24.29
N THR A 230 -9.51 -4.85 23.86
CA THR A 230 -9.13 -4.92 22.43
C THR A 230 -9.32 -6.36 21.95
N ILE A 231 -9.81 -6.50 20.74
CA ILE A 231 -9.87 -7.75 19.99
C ILE A 231 -8.99 -7.64 18.75
N ALA A 232 -8.18 -8.67 18.49
CA ALA A 232 -7.43 -8.79 17.26
C ALA A 232 -8.01 -9.90 16.39
N VAL A 233 -8.17 -9.62 15.10
CA VAL A 233 -8.60 -10.60 14.10
C VAL A 233 -7.42 -10.89 13.18
N ILE A 234 -7.01 -12.16 13.10
CA ILE A 234 -5.96 -12.61 12.21
C ILE A 234 -6.61 -13.49 11.15
N SER A 235 -6.67 -12.99 9.92
CA SER A 235 -7.20 -13.71 8.77
C SER A 235 -6.10 -14.48 8.06
N VAL A 236 -6.32 -15.78 7.83
CA VAL A 236 -5.39 -16.61 7.05
C VAL A 236 -6.06 -16.90 5.71
N ASP A 237 -5.55 -16.30 4.65
CA ASP A 237 -6.03 -16.52 3.28
C ASP A 237 -5.05 -17.44 2.52
N PRO A 238 -5.57 -18.46 1.81
CA PRO A 238 -4.69 -19.34 1.02
C PRO A 238 -3.94 -18.53 -0.05
N SER A 239 -2.62 -18.67 -0.05
CA SER A 239 -1.76 -17.99 -1.02
C SER A 239 -1.85 -18.61 -2.41
N LYS A 240 -1.67 -17.79 -3.45
CA LYS A 240 -1.54 -18.27 -4.83
C LYS A 240 -0.23 -19.02 -5.02
N LYS A 241 -0.29 -20.27 -5.47
CA LYS A 241 0.90 -21.13 -5.65
C LYS A 241 1.97 -20.57 -6.61
N LYS A 242 1.56 -19.77 -7.62
CA LYS A 242 2.47 -19.28 -8.67
C LYS A 242 3.02 -17.88 -8.44
N THR A 243 2.29 -17.01 -7.77
CA THR A 243 2.64 -15.58 -7.67
C THR A 243 2.81 -15.10 -6.24
N GLY A 244 2.50 -15.92 -5.24
CA GLY A 244 2.35 -15.47 -3.87
C GLY A 244 1.15 -14.53 -3.70
N GLY A 245 0.94 -14.04 -2.51
CA GLY A 245 -0.18 -13.15 -2.16
C GLY A 245 -1.51 -13.87 -1.98
N ALA A 246 -2.51 -13.14 -1.52
CA ALA A 246 -3.83 -13.67 -1.19
C ALA A 246 -4.58 -14.18 -2.43
N LEU A 247 -5.25 -15.34 -2.30
CA LEU A 247 -6.01 -15.95 -3.39
C LEU A 247 -7.30 -15.18 -3.67
N LEU A 248 -7.99 -14.73 -2.64
CA LEU A 248 -9.33 -14.14 -2.70
C LEU A 248 -9.35 -12.62 -2.60
N GLY A 249 -8.21 -11.98 -2.35
CA GLY A 249 -8.10 -10.53 -2.32
C GLY A 249 -8.81 -9.86 -1.15
N ASP A 250 -8.84 -10.51 0.02
CA ASP A 250 -9.50 -9.98 1.23
C ASP A 250 -8.85 -8.70 1.80
N ARG A 251 -7.82 -8.16 1.15
CA ARG A 251 -7.24 -6.84 1.45
C ARG A 251 -7.89 -5.69 0.67
N ILE A 252 -9.07 -5.90 0.13
CA ILE A 252 -9.91 -4.81 -0.38
C ILE A 252 -10.71 -4.28 0.80
N ARG A 253 -10.26 -3.16 1.33
CA ARG A 253 -11.01 -2.39 2.32
C ARG A 253 -12.05 -1.50 1.66
#